data_629b0c2992ea454af96d36a29d64f1ac
#
_entry.id   629b0c2992ea454af96d36a29d64f1ac
#
_cell.length_a   1.000
_cell.length_b   1.000
_cell.length_c   1.000
_cell.angle_alpha   90.00
_cell.angle_beta   90.00
_cell.angle_gamma   90.00
#
_symmetry.space_group_name_H-M   'P 1'
#
loop_
_entity.id
_entity.type
_entity.pdbx_description
1 polymer ?
#
loop_
_entity_poly.entity_id
_entity_poly.type
_entity_poly.pdbx_seq_one_letter_code
_entity_poly.pdbx_strand_id
1 'polypeptide(L)'
;MVISAERLAARLRHGVPTVVLEVGRDSDAGYLDGHLPGAHSIVLELDLVGRRTETSGNAPLPDAGELQGVLRRCGVDDGSTVVVYSRDNPAVAIRAWWTLRWAGLADVRFLDGGLRAWQRVGEELDTDVPKSAEGSVVVRPGSLPVLSPDDAARLASTGHLLDARGTAAYLGDPQLPRAGHIPGAHSVPGSANFADGELLDTEALKELYGTYLDGREIGAYCGSGVSASTTVLALAQLGIEVALYPGSWSQWITDPARPSATGDRPGAHPG
;
A
#
# COMPACT_ATOMS: atom_id res chain seq x y z
N MET A 1 -2.76 -10.79 -8.08
CA MET A 1 -2.36 -9.63 -7.25
C MET A 1 -0.87 -9.67 -6.88
N VAL A 2 -0.32 -10.84 -6.58
CA VAL A 2 1.11 -11.05 -6.30
C VAL A 2 1.75 -11.83 -7.43
N ILE A 3 3.01 -11.56 -7.77
CA ILE A 3 3.79 -12.28 -8.77
C ILE A 3 5.17 -12.60 -8.19
N SER A 4 5.68 -13.81 -8.41
CA SER A 4 7.05 -14.15 -8.04
C SER A 4 8.07 -13.67 -9.08
N ALA A 5 9.34 -13.59 -8.68
CA ALA A 5 10.44 -13.19 -9.57
C ALA A 5 10.59 -14.12 -10.78
N GLU A 6 10.46 -15.46 -10.59
CA GLU A 6 10.54 -16.43 -11.66
C GLU A 6 9.42 -16.23 -12.70
N ARG A 7 8.19 -15.95 -12.22
CA ARG A 7 7.05 -15.71 -13.12
C ARG A 7 7.20 -14.40 -13.88
N LEU A 8 7.69 -13.35 -13.23
CA LEU A 8 7.96 -12.08 -13.90
C LEU A 8 9.07 -12.25 -14.94
N ALA A 9 10.19 -12.89 -14.57
CA ALA A 9 11.30 -13.17 -15.48
C ALA A 9 10.84 -13.96 -16.72
N ALA A 10 10.03 -15.00 -16.52
CA ALA A 10 9.45 -15.76 -17.62
C ALA A 10 8.58 -14.87 -18.53
N ARG A 11 7.74 -14.00 -17.98
CA ARG A 11 6.92 -13.05 -18.77
C ARG A 11 7.79 -12.13 -19.63
N LEU A 12 8.81 -11.53 -19.04
CA LEU A 12 9.70 -10.58 -19.74
C LEU A 12 10.49 -11.30 -20.84
N ARG A 13 11.06 -12.48 -20.56
CA ARG A 13 11.78 -13.30 -21.57
C ARG A 13 10.89 -13.73 -22.75
N HIS A 14 9.61 -13.99 -22.52
CA HIS A 14 8.67 -14.36 -23.59
C HIS A 14 8.04 -13.13 -24.29
N GLY A 15 8.49 -11.92 -23.98
CA GLY A 15 7.96 -10.70 -24.57
C GLY A 15 6.49 -10.42 -24.24
N VAL A 16 5.97 -10.96 -23.13
CA VAL A 16 4.59 -10.68 -22.72
C VAL A 16 4.50 -9.24 -22.24
N PRO A 17 3.69 -8.37 -22.87
CA PRO A 17 3.60 -6.96 -22.53
C PRO A 17 3.37 -6.74 -21.04
N THR A 18 4.28 -6.03 -20.40
CA THR A 18 4.28 -5.80 -18.97
C THR A 18 4.98 -4.48 -18.68
N VAL A 19 4.30 -3.55 -18.03
CA VAL A 19 4.92 -2.32 -17.52
C VAL A 19 5.44 -2.61 -16.12
N VAL A 20 6.72 -2.41 -15.91
CA VAL A 20 7.36 -2.60 -14.58
C VAL A 20 7.66 -1.24 -13.98
N LEU A 21 7.28 -1.04 -12.73
CA LEU A 21 7.49 0.20 -12.00
C LEU A 21 8.32 -0.06 -10.74
N GLU A 22 9.52 0.51 -10.66
CA GLU A 22 10.27 0.62 -9.42
C GLU A 22 9.72 1.78 -8.61
N VAL A 23 9.32 1.53 -7.39
CA VAL A 23 8.69 2.53 -6.52
C VAL A 23 9.65 2.91 -5.39
N GLY A 24 10.22 4.10 -5.47
CA GLY A 24 10.92 4.76 -4.37
C GLY A 24 9.93 5.42 -3.40
N ARG A 25 10.36 5.69 -2.16
CA ARG A 25 9.50 6.40 -1.21
C ARG A 25 9.49 7.90 -1.45
N ASP A 26 10.63 8.54 -1.29
CA ASP A 26 10.86 10.00 -1.36
C ASP A 26 11.92 10.37 -2.42
N SER A 27 12.58 9.38 -2.97
CA SER A 27 13.57 9.50 -4.03
C SER A 27 13.66 8.22 -4.87
N ASP A 28 14.31 8.31 -6.00
CA ASP A 28 14.69 7.20 -6.88
C ASP A 28 16.16 6.76 -6.67
N ALA A 29 16.71 7.02 -5.50
CA ALA A 29 18.10 6.65 -5.17
C ALA A 29 18.38 5.18 -5.43
N GLY A 30 19.47 4.90 -6.16
CA GLY A 30 19.88 3.56 -6.55
C GLY A 30 19.23 3.01 -7.82
N TYR A 31 18.23 3.66 -8.40
CA TYR A 31 17.61 3.21 -9.65
C TYR A 31 18.62 3.08 -10.80
N LEU A 32 19.50 4.07 -10.97
CA LEU A 32 20.53 4.06 -11.99
C LEU A 32 21.71 3.11 -11.68
N ASP A 33 21.82 2.63 -10.43
CA ASP A 33 22.81 1.61 -10.06
C ASP A 33 22.40 0.19 -10.51
N GLY A 34 21.15 0.04 -10.94
CA GLY A 34 20.58 -1.18 -11.50
C GLY A 34 19.13 -1.39 -11.05
N HIS A 35 18.24 -1.67 -11.97
CA HIS A 35 16.81 -1.93 -11.78
C HIS A 35 16.37 -3.13 -12.62
N LEU A 36 15.14 -3.60 -12.47
CA LEU A 36 14.61 -4.67 -13.32
C LEU A 36 14.55 -4.20 -14.78
N PRO A 37 14.83 -5.09 -15.75
CA PRO A 37 14.84 -4.72 -17.17
C PRO A 37 13.55 -4.02 -17.61
N GLY A 38 13.73 -2.83 -18.19
CA GLY A 38 12.64 -1.99 -18.67
C GLY A 38 11.75 -1.37 -17.58
N ALA A 39 12.15 -1.40 -16.31
CA ALA A 39 11.38 -0.78 -15.25
C ALA A 39 11.49 0.75 -15.29
N HIS A 40 10.36 1.44 -15.19
CA HIS A 40 10.31 2.89 -14.96
C HIS A 40 10.42 3.21 -13.48
N SER A 41 11.13 4.28 -13.14
CA SER A 41 11.16 4.80 -11.77
C SER A 41 9.97 5.71 -11.52
N ILE A 42 9.28 5.49 -10.38
CA ILE A 42 8.29 6.40 -9.82
C ILE A 42 8.58 6.60 -8.32
N VAL A 43 8.25 7.77 -7.81
CA VAL A 43 8.45 8.13 -6.40
C VAL A 43 7.11 8.33 -5.73
N LEU A 44 6.84 7.55 -4.67
CA LEU A 44 5.55 7.55 -3.99
C LEU A 44 5.11 8.97 -3.60
N GLU A 45 5.98 9.73 -2.93
CA GLU A 45 5.64 11.06 -2.41
C GLU A 45 5.49 12.13 -3.48
N LEU A 46 6.03 11.92 -4.69
CA LEU A 46 5.96 12.86 -5.80
C LEU A 46 4.89 12.48 -6.83
N ASP A 47 4.74 11.18 -7.11
CA ASP A 47 3.94 10.68 -8.22
C ASP A 47 2.60 10.08 -7.80
N LEU A 48 2.48 9.59 -6.54
CA LEU A 48 1.32 8.82 -6.07
C LEU A 48 0.65 9.43 -4.83
N VAL A 49 1.12 10.58 -4.36
CA VAL A 49 0.55 11.32 -3.23
C VAL A 49 0.06 12.66 -3.72
N GLY A 50 -1.16 13.00 -3.38
CA GLY A 50 -1.77 14.28 -3.73
C GLY A 50 -1.26 15.44 -2.87
N ARG A 51 -1.72 16.64 -3.19
CA ARG A 51 -1.34 17.86 -2.48
C ARG A 51 -1.76 17.79 -1.01
N ARG A 52 -0.82 17.97 -0.11
CA ARG A 52 -1.07 18.05 1.34
C ARG A 52 -1.79 19.35 1.70
N THR A 53 -2.74 19.23 2.62
CA THR A 53 -3.41 20.33 3.30
C THR A 53 -3.30 20.15 4.81
N GLU A 54 -3.75 21.13 5.58
CA GLU A 54 -3.74 21.06 7.05
C GLU A 54 -4.57 19.89 7.60
N THR A 55 -5.53 19.37 6.83
CA THR A 55 -6.46 18.32 7.25
C THR A 55 -6.37 17.03 6.43
N SER A 56 -5.47 16.93 5.45
CA SER A 56 -5.41 15.75 4.55
C SER A 56 -4.66 14.55 5.13
N GLY A 57 -3.86 14.75 6.19
CA GLY A 57 -2.83 13.79 6.57
C GLY A 57 -1.59 13.87 5.67
N ASN A 58 -0.64 12.92 5.88
CA ASN A 58 0.69 12.99 5.25
C ASN A 58 0.78 12.43 3.84
N ALA A 59 -0.12 11.53 3.43
CA ALA A 59 -0.11 10.93 2.10
C ALA A 59 -1.53 10.84 1.53
N PRO A 60 -2.17 11.99 1.23
CA PRO A 60 -3.49 12.01 0.62
C PRO A 60 -3.48 11.33 -0.75
N LEU A 61 -4.65 10.91 -1.21
CA LEU A 61 -4.82 10.32 -2.54
C LEU A 61 -4.46 11.33 -3.63
N PRO A 62 -3.83 10.88 -4.72
CA PRO A 62 -3.45 11.75 -5.82
C PRO A 62 -4.67 12.27 -6.59
N ASP A 63 -4.51 13.41 -7.26
CA ASP A 63 -5.43 13.86 -8.29
C ASP A 63 -5.44 12.87 -9.47
N ALA A 64 -6.61 12.62 -10.03
CA ALA A 64 -6.77 11.65 -11.11
C ALA A 64 -6.00 12.05 -12.38
N GLY A 65 -5.96 13.33 -12.72
CA GLY A 65 -5.26 13.82 -13.89
C GLY A 65 -3.74 13.79 -13.72
N GLU A 66 -3.24 14.15 -12.54
CA GLU A 66 -1.82 14.06 -12.21
C GLU A 66 -1.34 12.61 -12.27
N LEU A 67 -2.06 11.68 -11.61
CA LEU A 67 -1.76 10.25 -11.64
C LEU A 67 -1.81 9.70 -13.08
N GLN A 68 -2.80 10.09 -13.87
CA GLN A 68 -2.92 9.69 -15.27
C GLN A 68 -1.69 10.13 -16.08
N GLY A 69 -1.22 11.36 -15.88
CA GLY A 69 -0.01 11.86 -16.51
C GLY A 69 1.23 11.03 -16.16
N VAL A 70 1.39 10.66 -14.88
CA VAL A 70 2.48 9.77 -14.41
C VAL A 70 2.43 8.44 -15.15
N LEU A 71 1.28 7.77 -15.12
CA LEU A 71 1.12 6.44 -15.70
C LEU A 71 1.33 6.43 -17.22
N ARG A 72 0.83 7.44 -17.92
CA ARG A 72 1.05 7.59 -19.37
C ARG A 72 2.51 7.76 -19.72
N ARG A 73 3.27 8.54 -18.97
CA ARG A 73 4.74 8.66 -19.17
C ARG A 73 5.46 7.33 -19.01
N CYS A 74 4.94 6.42 -18.21
CA CYS A 74 5.45 5.06 -18.05
C CYS A 74 4.91 4.07 -19.10
N GLY A 75 4.17 4.53 -20.12
CA GLY A 75 3.63 3.68 -21.19
C GLY A 75 2.45 2.81 -20.76
N VAL A 76 1.69 3.21 -19.73
CA VAL A 76 0.54 2.43 -19.24
C VAL A 76 -0.69 2.70 -20.12
N ASP A 77 -1.32 1.64 -20.60
CA ASP A 77 -2.60 1.63 -21.30
C ASP A 77 -3.72 1.05 -20.42
N ASP A 78 -4.99 1.22 -20.79
CA ASP A 78 -6.15 0.71 -20.03
C ASP A 78 -6.10 -0.82 -19.81
N GLY A 79 -5.48 -1.59 -20.70
CA GLY A 79 -5.35 -3.05 -20.59
C GLY A 79 -3.99 -3.54 -20.11
N SER A 80 -3.09 -2.66 -19.69
CA SER A 80 -1.73 -3.04 -19.29
C SER A 80 -1.71 -3.95 -18.07
N THR A 81 -0.84 -4.97 -18.09
CA THR A 81 -0.35 -5.61 -16.88
C THR A 81 0.73 -4.72 -16.29
N VAL A 82 0.53 -4.24 -15.06
CA VAL A 82 1.51 -3.41 -14.35
C VAL A 82 2.08 -4.22 -13.19
N VAL A 83 3.40 -4.27 -13.07
CA VAL A 83 4.09 -4.89 -11.93
C VAL A 83 4.82 -3.80 -11.15
N VAL A 84 4.55 -3.70 -9.86
CA VAL A 84 5.20 -2.74 -8.97
C VAL A 84 6.14 -3.47 -8.02
N TYR A 85 7.30 -2.88 -7.75
CA TYR A 85 8.26 -3.37 -6.76
C TYR A 85 9.00 -2.21 -6.09
N SER A 86 9.66 -2.49 -4.98
CA SER A 86 10.56 -1.57 -4.30
C SER A 86 11.85 -2.29 -3.93
N ARG A 87 12.95 -1.52 -3.79
CA ARG A 87 14.26 -2.07 -3.39
C ARG A 87 14.25 -2.62 -1.98
N ASP A 88 13.77 -1.80 -1.05
CA ASP A 88 14.03 -2.01 0.38
C ASP A 88 12.76 -2.09 1.22
N ASN A 89 11.64 -1.55 0.73
CA ASN A 89 10.42 -1.44 1.52
C ASN A 89 9.18 -1.92 0.75
N PRO A 90 8.72 -3.15 0.98
CA PRO A 90 7.56 -3.70 0.27
C PRO A 90 6.29 -2.86 0.46
N ALA A 91 6.11 -2.18 1.60
CA ALA A 91 4.93 -1.37 1.85
C ALA A 91 4.80 -0.19 0.87
N VAL A 92 5.92 0.34 0.37
CA VAL A 92 5.94 1.43 -0.63
C VAL A 92 5.39 0.93 -1.97
N ALA A 93 5.87 -0.21 -2.45
CA ALA A 93 5.36 -0.84 -3.67
C ALA A 93 3.90 -1.29 -3.53
N ILE A 94 3.52 -1.80 -2.35
CA ILE A 94 2.13 -2.22 -2.11
C ILE A 94 1.19 -1.01 -2.01
N ARG A 95 1.65 0.13 -1.50
CA ARG A 95 0.86 1.36 -1.58
C ARG A 95 0.66 1.80 -3.04
N ALA A 96 1.69 1.68 -3.89
CA ALA A 96 1.55 1.92 -5.33
C ALA A 96 0.55 0.93 -5.95
N TRP A 97 0.68 -0.38 -5.68
CA TRP A 97 -0.28 -1.40 -6.10
C TRP A 97 -1.72 -1.00 -5.73
N TRP A 98 -1.95 -0.61 -4.47
CA TRP A 98 -3.26 -0.20 -4.00
C TRP A 98 -3.77 1.05 -4.73
N THR A 99 -2.91 2.07 -4.88
CA THR A 99 -3.27 3.33 -5.55
C THR A 99 -3.65 3.09 -7.02
N LEU A 100 -2.91 2.26 -7.73
CA LEU A 100 -3.21 1.92 -9.12
C LEU A 100 -4.50 1.09 -9.26
N ARG A 101 -4.73 0.15 -8.35
CA ARG A 101 -5.99 -0.60 -8.28
C ARG A 101 -7.18 0.33 -7.98
N TRP A 102 -7.03 1.22 -7.02
CA TRP A 102 -8.03 2.25 -6.71
C TRP A 102 -8.30 3.17 -7.91
N ALA A 103 -7.27 3.48 -8.69
CA ALA A 103 -7.35 4.28 -9.92
C ALA A 103 -8.04 3.56 -11.10
N GLY A 104 -8.44 2.30 -10.93
CA GLY A 104 -9.21 1.53 -11.92
C GLY A 104 -8.40 0.58 -12.79
N LEU A 105 -7.08 0.43 -12.58
CA LEU A 105 -6.28 -0.54 -13.32
C LEU A 105 -6.64 -1.97 -12.89
N ALA A 106 -7.01 -2.82 -13.84
CA ALA A 106 -7.51 -4.17 -13.58
C ALA A 106 -6.39 -5.17 -13.21
N ASP A 107 -5.23 -5.13 -13.86
CA ASP A 107 -4.12 -6.08 -13.67
C ASP A 107 -2.88 -5.37 -13.12
N VAL A 108 -2.90 -5.10 -11.82
CA VAL A 108 -1.73 -4.61 -11.08
C VAL A 108 -1.23 -5.71 -10.15
N ARG A 109 0.08 -5.97 -10.18
CA ARG A 109 0.72 -7.03 -9.39
C ARG A 109 1.88 -6.47 -8.57
N PHE A 110 1.99 -6.93 -7.34
CA PHE A 110 3.14 -6.69 -6.49
C PHE A 110 4.18 -7.79 -6.73
N LEU A 111 5.43 -7.42 -7.00
CA LEU A 111 6.55 -8.35 -7.06
C LEU A 111 6.98 -8.72 -5.65
N ASP A 112 6.70 -9.94 -5.24
CA ASP A 112 7.04 -10.45 -3.93
C ASP A 112 8.57 -10.59 -3.77
N GLY A 113 9.08 -10.14 -2.62
CA GLY A 113 10.50 -10.06 -2.34
C GLY A 113 11.27 -9.00 -3.14
N GLY A 114 10.61 -8.25 -4.03
CA GLY A 114 11.15 -7.09 -4.74
C GLY A 114 12.47 -7.35 -5.48
N LEU A 115 13.38 -6.37 -5.45
CA LEU A 115 14.68 -6.45 -6.11
C LEU A 115 15.51 -7.64 -5.63
N ARG A 116 15.44 -7.98 -4.32
CA ARG A 116 16.20 -9.11 -3.77
C ARG A 116 15.74 -10.45 -4.34
N ALA A 117 14.43 -10.64 -4.52
CA ALA A 117 13.92 -11.87 -5.13
C ALA A 117 14.34 -11.99 -6.59
N TRP A 118 14.34 -10.87 -7.34
CA TRP A 118 14.84 -10.84 -8.72
C TRP A 118 16.30 -11.27 -8.82
N GLN A 119 17.17 -10.73 -7.97
CA GLN A 119 18.57 -11.09 -7.92
C GLN A 119 18.82 -12.57 -7.50
N ARG A 120 18.01 -13.09 -6.57
CA ARG A 120 18.11 -14.50 -6.14
C ARG A 120 17.83 -15.51 -7.25
N VAL A 121 16.95 -15.17 -8.18
CA VAL A 121 16.68 -16.06 -9.33
C VAL A 121 17.71 -15.92 -10.44
N GLY A 122 18.77 -15.11 -10.23
CA GLY A 122 19.93 -15.00 -11.13
C GLY A 122 19.66 -14.13 -12.36
N GLU A 123 18.61 -13.32 -12.36
CA GLU A 123 18.32 -12.40 -13.46
C GLU A 123 19.15 -11.12 -13.35
N GLU A 124 19.58 -10.62 -14.50
CA GLU A 124 20.39 -9.40 -14.59
C GLU A 124 19.58 -8.16 -14.31
N LEU A 125 20.27 -7.09 -13.88
CA LEU A 125 19.73 -5.76 -13.75
C LEU A 125 20.08 -4.94 -14.99
N ASP A 126 19.22 -3.97 -15.28
CA ASP A 126 19.43 -2.94 -16.31
C ASP A 126 19.84 -1.62 -15.65
N THR A 127 20.53 -0.77 -16.37
CA THR A 127 20.88 0.60 -15.96
C THR A 127 20.35 1.64 -16.95
N ASP A 128 19.79 1.20 -18.06
CA ASP A 128 19.25 2.07 -19.12
C ASP A 128 17.84 2.55 -18.77
N VAL A 129 17.62 3.86 -18.75
CA VAL A 129 16.28 4.42 -18.53
C VAL A 129 15.38 4.06 -19.73
N PRO A 130 14.28 3.34 -19.53
CA PRO A 130 13.44 2.87 -20.61
C PRO A 130 12.77 4.05 -21.34
N LYS A 131 12.72 3.96 -22.66
CA LYS A 131 12.01 4.91 -23.53
C LYS A 131 10.71 4.27 -23.99
N SER A 132 9.63 4.53 -23.29
CA SER A 132 8.30 4.09 -23.70
C SER A 132 7.59 5.14 -24.54
N ALA A 133 6.75 4.71 -25.47
CA ALA A 133 5.75 5.61 -26.05
C ALA A 133 4.77 6.02 -24.94
N GLU A 134 4.19 7.20 -25.07
CA GLU A 134 3.17 7.65 -24.12
C GLU A 134 1.96 6.70 -24.15
N GLY A 135 1.55 6.23 -22.97
CA GLY A 135 0.40 5.36 -22.82
C GLY A 135 -0.94 6.09 -22.93
N SER A 136 -2.02 5.34 -22.99
CA SER A 136 -3.38 5.84 -23.22
C SER A 136 -4.31 5.67 -22.02
N VAL A 137 -3.84 5.15 -20.86
CA VAL A 137 -4.67 4.86 -19.70
C VAL A 137 -5.57 6.03 -19.29
N VAL A 138 -6.80 5.72 -18.90
CA VAL A 138 -7.73 6.67 -18.29
C VAL A 138 -7.95 6.29 -16.83
N VAL A 139 -7.51 7.15 -15.93
CA VAL A 139 -7.66 6.95 -14.48
C VAL A 139 -9.12 7.17 -14.06
N ARG A 140 -9.71 6.17 -13.39
CA ARG A 140 -11.08 6.15 -12.87
C ARG A 140 -11.06 5.75 -11.40
N PRO A 141 -10.91 6.73 -10.47
CA PRO A 141 -10.80 6.45 -9.04
C PRO A 141 -12.05 5.77 -8.46
N GLY A 142 -11.87 5.03 -7.36
CA GLY A 142 -12.98 4.45 -6.60
C GLY A 142 -13.19 2.95 -6.80
N SER A 143 -12.26 2.25 -7.48
CA SER A 143 -12.35 0.79 -7.69
C SER A 143 -12.00 -0.04 -6.45
N LEU A 144 -11.49 0.57 -5.39
CA LEU A 144 -11.27 -0.05 -4.07
C LEU A 144 -11.94 0.81 -2.98
N PRO A 145 -12.44 0.19 -1.90
CA PRO A 145 -13.12 0.91 -0.83
C PRO A 145 -12.17 1.78 -0.02
N VAL A 146 -12.64 2.99 0.30
CA VAL A 146 -11.91 4.02 1.04
C VAL A 146 -12.74 4.44 2.25
N LEU A 147 -12.10 4.60 3.41
CA LEU A 147 -12.72 5.15 4.61
C LEU A 147 -12.38 6.63 4.77
N SER A 148 -13.40 7.41 5.09
CA SER A 148 -13.23 8.72 5.72
C SER A 148 -12.87 8.58 7.21
N PRO A 149 -12.46 9.65 7.89
CA PRO A 149 -12.28 9.62 9.34
C PRO A 149 -13.52 9.16 10.12
N ASP A 150 -14.73 9.55 9.67
CA ASP A 150 -15.99 9.15 10.30
C ASP A 150 -16.32 7.68 10.04
N ASP A 151 -16.05 7.19 8.83
CA ASP A 151 -16.17 5.76 8.53
C ASP A 151 -15.23 4.91 9.37
N ALA A 152 -13.99 5.36 9.59
CA ALA A 152 -13.02 4.68 10.45
C ALA A 152 -13.50 4.64 11.91
N ALA A 153 -14.05 5.75 12.44
CA ALA A 153 -14.65 5.79 13.77
C ALA A 153 -15.84 4.83 13.90
N ARG A 154 -16.74 4.83 12.92
CA ARG A 154 -17.90 3.93 12.86
C ARG A 154 -17.43 2.47 12.81
N LEU A 155 -16.52 2.16 11.91
CA LEU A 155 -16.03 0.79 11.71
C LEU A 155 -15.31 0.24 12.94
N ALA A 156 -14.56 1.06 13.67
CA ALA A 156 -13.93 0.68 14.93
C ALA A 156 -14.94 0.19 15.99
N SER A 157 -16.21 0.60 15.88
CA SER A 157 -17.28 0.19 16.80
C SER A 157 -18.14 -0.95 16.27
N THR A 158 -18.27 -1.11 14.95
CA THR A 158 -19.23 -2.05 14.32
C THR A 158 -18.56 -3.24 13.62
N GLY A 159 -17.28 -3.15 13.31
CA GLY A 159 -16.51 -4.14 12.59
C GLY A 159 -15.11 -4.29 13.16
N HIS A 160 -14.13 -4.41 12.30
CA HIS A 160 -12.72 -4.50 12.64
C HIS A 160 -11.92 -3.38 11.97
N LEU A 161 -11.45 -2.42 12.75
CA LEU A 161 -10.47 -1.42 12.29
C LEU A 161 -9.07 -1.86 12.75
N LEU A 162 -8.18 -2.14 11.78
CA LEU A 162 -6.83 -2.65 12.05
C LEU A 162 -5.81 -1.52 11.94
N ASP A 163 -5.01 -1.34 13.00
CA ASP A 163 -3.86 -0.41 13.01
C ASP A 163 -2.61 -1.15 12.55
N ALA A 164 -2.11 -0.82 11.38
CA ALA A 164 -0.94 -1.42 10.79
C ALA A 164 0.38 -0.73 11.18
N ARG A 165 0.38 0.17 12.16
CA ARG A 165 1.61 0.75 12.72
C ARG A 165 2.32 -0.26 13.61
N GLY A 166 3.60 0.00 13.90
CA GLY A 166 4.32 -0.77 14.93
C GLY A 166 3.68 -0.64 16.31
N THR A 167 3.84 -1.66 17.13
CA THR A 167 3.21 -1.78 18.47
C THR A 167 3.46 -0.56 19.36
N ALA A 168 4.67 0.00 19.37
CA ALA A 168 4.98 1.18 20.17
C ALA A 168 4.12 2.41 19.79
N ALA A 169 3.86 2.60 18.50
CA ALA A 169 3.01 3.69 18.03
C ALA A 169 1.53 3.47 18.38
N TYR A 170 1.08 2.21 18.36
CA TYR A 170 -0.27 1.84 18.79
C TYR A 170 -0.47 2.07 20.28
N LEU A 171 0.45 1.57 21.10
CA LEU A 171 0.39 1.73 22.57
C LEU A 171 0.36 3.20 22.99
N GLY A 172 1.12 4.03 22.28
CA GLY A 172 1.28 5.44 22.58
C GLY A 172 1.93 5.68 23.93
N ASP A 173 2.27 6.95 24.18
CA ASP A 173 2.73 7.43 25.48
C ASP A 173 1.59 8.26 26.10
N PRO A 174 1.01 7.84 27.23
CA PRO A 174 -0.09 8.59 27.87
C PRO A 174 0.31 9.99 28.34
N GLN A 175 1.61 10.30 28.42
CA GLN A 175 2.12 11.62 28.75
C GLN A 175 2.17 12.56 27.54
N LEU A 176 2.08 12.03 26.32
CA LEU A 176 2.10 12.82 25.10
C LEU A 176 0.67 13.11 24.60
N PRO A 177 0.36 14.37 24.31
CA PRO A 177 -0.94 14.69 23.73
C PRO A 177 -1.08 13.98 22.37
N ARG A 178 -2.27 13.37 22.14
CA ARG A 178 -2.61 12.75 20.86
C ARG A 178 -1.67 11.60 20.45
N ALA A 179 -1.20 10.82 21.43
CA ALA A 179 -0.52 9.56 21.23
C ALA A 179 -1.53 8.39 21.22
N GLY A 180 -1.08 7.20 20.82
CA GLY A 180 -1.89 5.99 20.84
C GLY A 180 -2.61 5.73 19.52
N HIS A 181 -3.86 5.23 19.57
CA HIS A 181 -4.59 4.69 18.44
C HIS A 181 -6.05 5.20 18.39
N ILE A 182 -6.73 4.94 17.27
CA ILE A 182 -8.17 5.20 17.13
C ILE A 182 -8.91 4.28 18.09
N PRO A 183 -9.77 4.80 19.01
CA PRO A 183 -10.50 3.96 19.94
C PRO A 183 -11.33 2.89 19.23
N GLY A 184 -11.21 1.64 19.68
CA GLY A 184 -11.83 0.48 19.05
C GLY A 184 -10.96 -0.22 18.00
N ALA A 185 -9.84 0.37 17.60
CA ALA A 185 -8.93 -0.26 16.63
C ALA A 185 -8.06 -1.33 17.29
N HIS A 186 -7.72 -2.37 16.53
CA HIS A 186 -6.87 -3.48 16.91
C HIS A 186 -5.47 -3.36 16.31
N SER A 187 -4.42 -3.67 17.08
CA SER A 187 -3.04 -3.64 16.59
C SER A 187 -2.72 -4.89 15.77
N VAL A 188 -2.45 -4.69 14.48
CA VAL A 188 -1.91 -5.73 13.59
C VAL A 188 -0.83 -5.06 12.73
N PRO A 189 0.44 -5.02 13.19
CA PRO A 189 1.51 -4.34 12.47
C PRO A 189 1.63 -4.84 11.03
N GLY A 190 1.69 -3.92 10.06
CA GLY A 190 1.80 -4.27 8.65
C GLY A 190 3.05 -5.08 8.30
N SER A 191 4.12 -4.95 9.11
CA SER A 191 5.33 -5.79 9.00
C SER A 191 5.09 -7.27 9.32
N ALA A 192 4.05 -7.60 10.09
CA ALA A 192 3.71 -8.98 10.41
C ALA A 192 3.19 -9.78 9.19
N ASN A 193 2.87 -9.11 8.10
CA ASN A 193 2.49 -9.77 6.85
C ASN A 193 3.67 -10.43 6.10
N PHE A 194 4.91 -10.24 6.57
CA PHE A 194 6.10 -10.66 5.86
C PHE A 194 7.01 -11.52 6.73
N ALA A 195 7.65 -12.49 6.10
CA ALA A 195 8.80 -13.21 6.63
C ALA A 195 9.94 -13.11 5.61
N ASP A 196 11.15 -12.78 6.06
CA ASP A 196 12.35 -12.62 5.24
C ASP A 196 12.18 -11.68 4.01
N GLY A 197 11.26 -10.72 4.13
CA GLY A 197 10.95 -9.74 3.09
C GLY A 197 9.94 -10.21 2.04
N GLU A 198 9.40 -11.40 2.16
CA GLU A 198 8.35 -11.96 1.32
C GLU A 198 7.01 -12.03 2.07
N LEU A 199 5.92 -11.92 1.32
CA LEU A 199 4.57 -12.02 1.88
C LEU A 199 4.33 -13.43 2.43
N LEU A 200 3.72 -13.51 3.60
CA LEU A 200 3.32 -14.78 4.19
C LEU A 200 2.40 -15.55 3.25
N ASP A 201 2.46 -16.87 3.30
CA ASP A 201 1.53 -17.73 2.59
C ASP A 201 0.10 -17.63 3.15
N THR A 202 -0.84 -18.23 2.43
CA THR A 202 -2.26 -18.13 2.79
C THR A 202 -2.61 -18.74 4.14
N GLU A 203 -1.89 -19.77 4.59
CA GLU A 203 -2.16 -20.39 5.89
C GLU A 203 -1.62 -19.53 7.03
N ALA A 204 -0.41 -18.98 6.91
CA ALA A 204 0.14 -18.06 7.88
C ALA A 204 -0.67 -16.74 7.97
N LEU A 205 -1.19 -16.25 6.81
CA LEU A 205 -2.10 -15.10 6.81
C LEU A 205 -3.43 -15.42 7.50
N LYS A 206 -4.00 -16.61 7.31
CA LYS A 206 -5.21 -17.03 8.03
C LYS A 206 -4.97 -17.12 9.54
N GLU A 207 -3.80 -17.59 9.96
CA GLU A 207 -3.43 -17.62 11.38
C GLU A 207 -3.32 -16.20 11.94
N LEU A 208 -2.60 -15.31 11.24
CA LEU A 208 -2.40 -13.91 11.66
C LEU A 208 -3.72 -13.16 11.82
N TYR A 209 -4.65 -13.34 10.89
CA TYR A 209 -5.90 -12.59 10.85
C TYR A 209 -7.12 -13.34 11.40
N GLY A 210 -6.98 -14.60 11.83
CA GLY A 210 -8.09 -15.50 12.15
C GLY A 210 -9.15 -14.90 13.09
N THR A 211 -8.74 -14.12 14.08
CA THR A 211 -9.65 -13.42 15.01
C THR A 211 -10.57 -12.42 14.32
N TYR A 212 -10.16 -11.90 13.16
CA TYR A 212 -10.89 -10.88 12.42
C TYR A 212 -11.67 -11.43 11.22
N LEU A 213 -11.60 -12.76 10.98
CA LEU A 213 -12.26 -13.43 9.85
C LEU A 213 -13.64 -13.96 10.22
N ASP A 214 -14.41 -13.20 10.98
CA ASP A 214 -15.75 -13.57 11.49
C ASP A 214 -16.92 -13.08 10.63
N GLY A 215 -16.61 -12.53 9.44
CA GLY A 215 -17.60 -12.02 8.48
C GLY A 215 -18.00 -10.56 8.67
N ARG A 216 -17.49 -9.87 9.69
CA ARG A 216 -17.66 -8.42 9.83
C ARG A 216 -16.78 -7.65 8.85
N GLU A 217 -17.17 -6.40 8.58
CA GLU A 217 -16.40 -5.48 7.74
C GLU A 217 -15.02 -5.20 8.36
N ILE A 218 -13.98 -5.20 7.51
CA ILE A 218 -12.60 -4.93 7.93
C ILE A 218 -12.11 -3.66 7.24
N GLY A 219 -11.50 -2.78 8.01
CA GLY A 219 -10.75 -1.63 7.52
C GLY A 219 -9.34 -1.60 8.09
N ALA A 220 -8.45 -0.89 7.42
CA ALA A 220 -7.07 -0.73 7.86
C ALA A 220 -6.60 0.72 7.78
N TYR A 221 -5.80 1.12 8.75
CA TYR A 221 -5.09 2.40 8.77
C TYR A 221 -3.67 2.22 9.32
N CYS A 222 -2.84 3.24 9.16
CA CYS A 222 -1.51 3.27 9.81
C CYS A 222 -1.09 4.71 10.17
N GLY A 223 0.14 5.12 9.93
CA GLY A 223 0.58 6.51 10.10
C GLY A 223 0.06 7.43 8.99
N SER A 224 0.19 6.99 7.73
CA SER A 224 -0.13 7.77 6.52
C SER A 224 -0.71 6.92 5.37
N GLY A 225 -1.30 5.77 5.67
CA GLY A 225 -1.93 4.90 4.67
C GLY A 225 -0.95 4.03 3.86
N VAL A 226 0.36 4.11 4.10
CA VAL A 226 1.36 3.31 3.38
C VAL A 226 1.41 1.88 3.92
N SER A 227 1.74 1.68 5.19
CA SER A 227 1.82 0.32 5.78
C SER A 227 0.46 -0.38 5.82
N ALA A 228 -0.66 0.35 5.95
CA ALA A 228 -1.99 -0.25 5.96
C ALA A 228 -2.37 -0.91 4.61
N SER A 229 -1.78 -0.48 3.50
CA SER A 229 -1.99 -1.15 2.22
C SER A 229 -1.47 -2.60 2.20
N THR A 230 -0.50 -2.94 3.07
CA THR A 230 -0.02 -4.33 3.20
C THR A 230 -1.09 -5.24 3.80
N THR A 231 -1.87 -4.74 4.76
CA THR A 231 -3.04 -5.44 5.31
C THR A 231 -4.09 -5.68 4.22
N VAL A 232 -4.35 -4.66 3.38
CA VAL A 232 -5.28 -4.79 2.26
C VAL A 232 -4.82 -5.87 1.27
N LEU A 233 -3.54 -5.86 0.87
CA LEU A 233 -3.00 -6.88 -0.04
C LEU A 233 -3.05 -8.28 0.58
N ALA A 234 -2.65 -8.43 1.84
CA ALA A 234 -2.60 -9.69 2.56
C ALA A 234 -4.00 -10.34 2.65
N LEU A 235 -5.01 -9.59 3.09
CA LEU A 235 -6.38 -10.08 3.20
C LEU A 235 -7.02 -10.32 1.82
N ALA A 236 -6.63 -9.55 0.81
CA ALA A 236 -7.07 -9.81 -0.56
C ALA A 236 -6.52 -11.15 -1.12
N GLN A 237 -5.36 -11.67 -0.65
CA GLN A 237 -4.90 -13.03 -0.97
C GLN A 237 -5.84 -14.11 -0.40
N LEU A 238 -6.58 -13.80 0.65
CA LEU A 238 -7.60 -14.66 1.26
C LEU A 238 -9.00 -14.45 0.64
N GLY A 239 -9.11 -13.59 -0.37
CA GLY A 239 -10.40 -13.24 -0.99
C GLY A 239 -11.26 -12.28 -0.16
N ILE A 240 -10.67 -11.58 0.80
CA ILE A 240 -11.36 -10.66 1.70
C ILE A 240 -11.13 -9.22 1.27
N GLU A 241 -12.21 -8.47 1.10
CA GLU A 241 -12.16 -7.04 0.81
C GLU A 241 -11.91 -6.25 2.10
N VAL A 242 -10.98 -5.30 2.04
CA VAL A 242 -10.60 -4.44 3.16
C VAL A 242 -10.64 -2.99 2.70
N ALA A 243 -11.33 -2.15 3.44
CA ALA A 243 -11.36 -0.72 3.19
C ALA A 243 -10.11 -0.04 3.77
N LEU A 244 -9.44 0.79 2.97
CA LEU A 244 -8.30 1.56 3.43
C LEU A 244 -8.74 2.93 3.95
N TYR A 245 -8.23 3.35 5.11
CA TYR A 245 -8.26 4.74 5.55
C TYR A 245 -6.93 5.43 5.13
N PRO A 246 -6.87 6.08 3.96
CA PRO A 246 -5.60 6.60 3.44
C PRO A 246 -5.04 7.76 4.26
N GLY A 247 -5.88 8.63 4.81
CA GLY A 247 -5.46 9.73 5.70
C GLY A 247 -4.84 9.25 7.01
N SER A 248 -5.30 8.10 7.49
CA SER A 248 -4.71 7.38 8.63
C SER A 248 -4.56 8.24 9.90
N TRP A 249 -3.65 7.82 10.79
CA TRP A 249 -3.38 8.54 12.04
C TRP A 249 -2.99 10.00 11.82
N SER A 250 -2.19 10.28 10.78
CA SER A 250 -1.76 11.65 10.49
C SER A 250 -2.92 12.60 10.16
N GLN A 251 -3.99 12.08 9.55
CA GLN A 251 -5.22 12.84 9.35
C GLN A 251 -6.09 12.85 10.62
N TRP A 252 -6.22 11.70 11.29
CA TRP A 252 -7.05 11.58 12.49
C TRP A 252 -6.71 12.66 13.53
N ILE A 253 -5.42 12.87 13.76
CA ILE A 253 -4.93 13.82 14.74
C ILE A 253 -5.01 15.28 14.31
N THR A 254 -5.37 15.61 13.08
CA THR A 254 -5.56 17.02 12.67
C THR A 254 -6.81 17.63 13.31
N ASP A 255 -7.83 16.82 13.58
CA ASP A 255 -9.06 17.25 14.24
C ASP A 255 -8.92 17.10 15.78
N PRO A 256 -8.91 18.22 16.55
CA PRO A 256 -8.79 18.15 17.99
C PRO A 256 -9.99 17.51 18.71
N ALA A 257 -11.13 17.38 18.06
CA ALA A 257 -12.31 16.72 18.62
C ALA A 257 -12.24 15.20 18.56
N ARG A 258 -11.34 14.63 17.74
CA ARG A 258 -11.21 13.18 17.62
C ARG A 258 -10.44 12.59 18.80
N PRO A 259 -11.02 11.57 19.49
CA PRO A 259 -10.38 10.94 20.64
C PRO A 259 -9.19 10.05 20.22
N SER A 260 -8.30 9.78 21.16
CA SER A 260 -7.29 8.72 21.07
C SER A 260 -7.35 7.82 22.30
N ALA A 261 -7.02 6.54 22.12
CA ALA A 261 -6.81 5.58 23.18
C ALA A 261 -5.33 5.22 23.28
N THR A 262 -4.87 4.88 24.49
CA THR A 262 -3.49 4.44 24.75
C THR A 262 -3.51 3.08 25.46
N GLY A 263 -2.39 2.34 25.41
CA GLY A 263 -2.26 1.02 25.98
C GLY A 263 -2.59 -0.09 25.00
N ASP A 264 -2.67 -1.32 25.50
CA ASP A 264 -2.79 -2.55 24.70
C ASP A 264 -4.25 -2.89 24.29
N ARG A 265 -5.23 -2.28 24.94
CA ARG A 265 -6.64 -2.52 24.66
C ARG A 265 -7.18 -1.56 23.61
N PRO A 266 -8.07 -2.03 22.72
CA PRO A 266 -8.66 -1.18 21.70
C PRO A 266 -9.35 0.09 22.23
N GLY A 267 -9.78 0.07 23.50
CA GLY A 267 -10.59 1.13 24.08
C GLY A 267 -12.02 1.13 23.51
N ALA A 268 -12.88 2.00 24.04
CA ALA A 268 -14.21 2.24 23.49
C ALA A 268 -14.24 3.62 22.84
N HIS A 269 -14.89 3.72 21.68
CA HIS A 269 -15.19 5.02 21.11
C HIS A 269 -16.23 5.70 22.02
N PRO A 270 -15.99 6.91 22.53
CA PRO A 270 -17.06 7.68 23.20
C PRO A 270 -18.13 7.93 22.15
N GLY A 271 -19.33 7.42 22.41
CA GLY A 271 -20.49 7.51 21.53
C GLY A 271 -20.91 8.94 21.18
#